data_7bc912e89d37317bd239f6369c696e43
#
_entry.id   7bc912e89d37317bd239f6369c696e43
#
_cell.length_a   1.000
_cell.length_b   1.000
_cell.length_c   1.000
_cell.angle_alpha   90.00
_cell.angle_beta   90.00
_cell.angle_gamma   90.00
#
_symmetry.space_group_name_H-M   'P 1'
#
loop_
_entity.id
_entity.type
_entity.pdbx_description
1 polymer ?
#
loop_
_entity_poly.entity_id
_entity_poly.type
_entity_poly.pdbx_seq_one_letter_code
_entity_poly.pdbx_strand_id
1 'polypeptide(L)'
;ELKVVSLDGHRISIRKIQLKDTYEPQKVVIPGKTLNEVSKILSGEVDDQVSIYFTKNHILFEFDQTMVVSRLIEGEYFRIDQMLSSDYETKLKINKKEFLDCIDRATLLVREVDKKPIIINITDDDMELRIDSAMGSMNEEIDIEKEGKDIMIGFNPKFLIDALRVIDDETVTIYLVNPKAPCF
;
A
#
# COMPACT_ATOMS: atom_id res chain seq x y z
N GLU A 1 -17.37 -8.61 7.61
CA GLU A 1 -16.18 -7.89 7.16
C GLU A 1 -16.14 -7.87 5.63
N LEU A 2 -15.84 -6.72 5.03
CA LEU A 2 -15.44 -6.60 3.64
C LEU A 2 -13.91 -6.48 3.60
N LYS A 3 -13.25 -7.38 2.86
CA LYS A 3 -11.80 -7.37 2.64
C LYS A 3 -11.54 -7.11 1.15
N VAL A 4 -10.86 -6.03 0.84
CA VAL A 4 -10.41 -5.70 -0.51
C VAL A 4 -8.91 -5.94 -0.61
N VAL A 5 -8.48 -6.65 -1.64
CA VAL A 5 -7.07 -6.99 -1.87
C VAL A 5 -6.68 -6.61 -3.28
N SER A 6 -5.56 -5.94 -3.43
CA SER A 6 -4.95 -5.62 -4.72
C SER A 6 -3.50 -6.09 -4.77
N LEU A 7 -3.05 -6.56 -5.91
CA LEU A 7 -1.72 -7.12 -6.14
C LEU A 7 -1.22 -6.74 -7.53
N ASP A 8 0.07 -6.33 -7.64
CA ASP A 8 0.71 -5.99 -8.92
C ASP A 8 2.09 -6.66 -9.15
N GLY A 9 2.37 -7.78 -8.47
CA GLY A 9 3.63 -8.52 -8.57
C GLY A 9 4.80 -7.95 -7.76
N HIS A 10 4.71 -6.71 -7.27
CA HIS A 10 5.72 -6.07 -6.42
C HIS A 10 5.17 -5.68 -5.05
N ARG A 11 3.87 -5.47 -4.94
CA ARG A 11 3.21 -5.00 -3.73
C ARG A 11 1.82 -5.59 -3.60
N ILE A 12 1.38 -5.69 -2.36
CA ILE A 12 0.03 -6.13 -1.98
C ILE A 12 -0.57 -5.05 -1.10
N SER A 13 -1.78 -4.61 -1.45
CA SER A 13 -2.57 -3.72 -0.61
C SER A 13 -3.78 -4.46 -0.08
N ILE A 14 -4.02 -4.35 1.22
CA ILE A 14 -5.15 -4.99 1.90
C ILE A 14 -5.89 -3.94 2.72
N ARG A 15 -7.18 -3.77 2.45
CA ARG A 15 -8.06 -2.94 3.27
C ARG A 15 -9.20 -3.79 3.80
N LYS A 16 -9.57 -3.58 5.05
CA LYS A 16 -10.66 -4.28 5.72
C LYS A 16 -11.62 -3.28 6.33
N ILE A 17 -12.91 -3.53 6.18
CA ILE A 17 -13.97 -2.70 6.72
C ILE A 17 -14.96 -3.61 7.42
N GLN A 18 -15.36 -3.26 8.65
CA GLN A 18 -16.45 -3.95 9.33
C GLN A 18 -17.78 -3.52 8.72
N LEU A 19 -18.57 -4.50 8.33
CA LEU A 19 -19.91 -4.26 7.80
C LEU A 19 -20.93 -4.17 8.95
N LYS A 20 -21.99 -3.42 8.73
CA LYS A 20 -23.08 -3.28 9.73
C LYS A 20 -23.80 -4.60 9.98
N ASP A 21 -24.00 -5.39 8.91
CA ASP A 21 -24.72 -6.64 8.92
C ASP A 21 -23.84 -7.83 8.59
N THR A 22 -24.35 -9.03 8.84
CA THR A 22 -23.70 -10.28 8.47
C THR A 22 -24.23 -10.74 7.12
N TYR A 23 -23.31 -11.09 6.22
CA TYR A 23 -23.61 -11.56 4.88
C TYR A 23 -22.99 -12.93 4.64
N GLU A 24 -23.56 -13.69 3.73
CA GLU A 24 -22.96 -14.94 3.25
C GLU A 24 -21.59 -14.66 2.62
N PRO A 25 -20.56 -15.46 2.96
CA PRO A 25 -19.22 -15.26 2.42
C PRO A 25 -19.19 -15.38 0.90
N GLN A 26 -18.68 -14.35 0.25
CA GLN A 26 -18.46 -14.33 -1.20
C GLN A 26 -17.04 -13.88 -1.50
N LYS A 27 -16.46 -14.43 -2.55
CA LYS A 27 -15.14 -14.05 -3.06
C LYS A 27 -15.24 -13.85 -4.57
N VAL A 28 -14.92 -12.67 -5.01
CA VAL A 28 -14.99 -12.28 -6.42
C VAL A 28 -13.73 -11.56 -6.86
N VAL A 29 -13.43 -11.60 -8.16
CA VAL A 29 -12.32 -10.86 -8.75
C VAL A 29 -12.88 -9.74 -9.61
N ILE A 30 -12.58 -8.51 -9.22
CA ILE A 30 -13.08 -7.29 -9.86
C ILE A 30 -11.95 -6.68 -10.71
N PRO A 31 -12.21 -6.22 -11.95
CA PRO A 31 -11.22 -5.49 -12.70
C PRO A 31 -10.74 -4.24 -11.95
N GLY A 32 -9.43 -4.07 -11.77
CA GLY A 32 -8.87 -2.91 -11.06
C GLY A 32 -9.28 -1.58 -11.69
N LYS A 33 -9.48 -1.54 -13.02
CA LYS A 33 -10.00 -0.37 -13.71
C LYS A 33 -11.38 0.03 -13.19
N THR A 34 -12.27 -0.93 -12.94
CA THR A 34 -13.60 -0.65 -12.38
C THR A 34 -13.52 0.02 -11.02
N LEU A 35 -12.73 -0.53 -10.11
CA LEU A 35 -12.55 0.06 -8.78
C LEU A 35 -11.94 1.47 -8.84
N ASN A 36 -10.99 1.68 -9.76
CA ASN A 36 -10.38 2.98 -9.98
C ASN A 36 -11.37 4.02 -10.53
N GLU A 37 -12.29 3.62 -11.40
CA GLU A 37 -13.34 4.55 -11.87
C GLU A 37 -14.38 4.81 -10.77
N VAL A 38 -14.80 3.80 -10.02
CA VAL A 38 -15.72 3.98 -8.87
C VAL A 38 -15.10 4.93 -7.84
N SER A 39 -13.82 4.76 -7.50
CA SER A 39 -13.15 5.63 -6.52
C SER A 39 -13.05 7.10 -6.93
N LYS A 40 -13.06 7.40 -8.24
CA LYS A 40 -13.05 8.78 -8.74
C LYS A 40 -14.42 9.46 -8.71
N ILE A 41 -15.50 8.65 -8.73
CA ILE A 41 -16.87 9.15 -8.76
C ILE A 41 -17.42 9.35 -7.35
N LEU A 42 -16.91 8.53 -6.38
CA LEU A 42 -17.29 8.67 -4.98
C LEU A 42 -16.83 10.02 -4.42
N SER A 43 -17.73 10.72 -3.72
CA SER A 43 -17.43 12.01 -3.10
C SER A 43 -16.38 11.90 -1.98
N GLY A 44 -16.32 10.73 -1.33
CA GLY A 44 -15.42 10.43 -0.22
C GLY A 44 -15.86 11.05 1.11
N GLU A 45 -17.11 11.47 1.23
CA GLU A 45 -17.65 11.91 2.50
C GLU A 45 -17.87 10.73 3.45
N VAL A 46 -17.70 10.97 4.76
CA VAL A 46 -17.70 9.90 5.79
C VAL A 46 -19.05 9.17 5.87
N ASP A 47 -20.14 9.85 5.56
CA ASP A 47 -21.50 9.32 5.65
C ASP A 47 -22.00 8.68 4.34
N ASP A 48 -21.18 8.71 3.29
CA ASP A 48 -21.56 8.10 2.01
C ASP A 48 -21.72 6.59 2.15
N GLN A 49 -22.83 6.10 1.65
CA GLN A 49 -23.13 4.68 1.62
C GLN A 49 -23.04 4.16 0.20
N VAL A 50 -22.31 3.06 0.03
CA VAL A 50 -22.20 2.33 -1.22
C VAL A 50 -22.85 0.97 -1.05
N SER A 51 -23.89 0.69 -1.81
CA SER A 51 -24.49 -0.63 -1.89
C SER A 51 -23.77 -1.45 -2.95
N ILE A 52 -23.34 -2.66 -2.59
CA ILE A 52 -22.63 -3.56 -3.49
C ILE A 52 -23.47 -4.82 -3.69
N TYR A 53 -23.79 -5.12 -4.93
CA TYR A 53 -24.55 -6.31 -5.30
C TYR A 53 -23.73 -7.21 -6.19
N PHE A 54 -23.85 -8.50 -5.97
CA PHE A 54 -23.15 -9.53 -6.73
C PHE A 54 -24.14 -10.43 -7.47
N THR A 55 -23.82 -10.74 -8.71
CA THR A 55 -24.38 -11.84 -9.45
C THR A 55 -23.26 -12.83 -9.81
N LYS A 56 -23.62 -13.92 -10.48
CA LYS A 56 -22.63 -14.91 -10.90
C LYS A 56 -21.45 -14.30 -11.68
N ASN A 57 -21.71 -13.30 -12.54
CA ASN A 57 -20.73 -12.77 -13.49
C ASN A 57 -20.54 -11.24 -13.41
N HIS A 58 -21.30 -10.56 -12.55
CA HIS A 58 -21.27 -9.10 -12.47
C HIS A 58 -21.26 -8.62 -11.03
N ILE A 59 -20.68 -7.45 -10.84
CA ILE A 59 -20.78 -6.64 -9.65
C ILE A 59 -21.46 -5.33 -10.00
N LEU A 60 -22.32 -4.84 -9.13
CA LEU A 60 -22.98 -3.54 -9.23
C LEU A 60 -22.67 -2.74 -7.97
N PHE A 61 -22.24 -1.51 -8.17
CA PHE A 61 -22.09 -0.49 -7.15
C PHE A 61 -23.20 0.53 -7.32
N GLU A 62 -23.91 0.82 -6.26
CA GLU A 62 -24.97 1.82 -6.23
C GLU A 62 -24.71 2.82 -5.12
N PHE A 63 -24.68 4.08 -5.45
CA PHE A 63 -24.48 5.20 -4.55
C PHE A 63 -25.10 6.45 -5.16
N ASP A 64 -25.76 7.27 -4.34
CA ASP A 64 -26.55 8.43 -4.75
C ASP A 64 -27.55 8.04 -5.86
N GLN A 65 -27.45 8.67 -7.02
CA GLN A 65 -28.24 8.37 -8.21
C GLN A 65 -27.42 7.65 -9.30
N THR A 66 -26.27 7.07 -8.90
CA THR A 66 -25.33 6.45 -9.82
C THR A 66 -25.31 4.95 -9.64
N MET A 67 -25.34 4.22 -10.74
CA MET A 67 -25.12 2.78 -10.79
C MET A 67 -23.94 2.46 -11.71
N VAL A 68 -22.98 1.70 -11.19
CA VAL A 68 -21.82 1.20 -11.95
C VAL A 68 -21.88 -0.31 -12.00
N VAL A 69 -22.01 -0.87 -13.19
CA VAL A 69 -22.04 -2.32 -13.43
C VAL A 69 -20.73 -2.74 -14.08
N SER A 70 -20.10 -3.78 -13.57
CA SER A 70 -18.90 -4.36 -14.16
C SER A 70 -18.97 -5.88 -14.22
N ARG A 71 -18.38 -6.45 -15.25
CA ARG A 71 -18.19 -7.90 -15.34
C ARG A 71 -17.06 -8.34 -14.42
N LEU A 72 -17.28 -9.44 -13.70
CA LEU A 72 -16.25 -10.08 -12.88
C LEU A 72 -15.22 -10.81 -13.76
N ILE A 73 -14.00 -10.91 -13.27
CA ILE A 73 -12.96 -11.73 -13.89
C ILE A 73 -13.16 -13.18 -13.42
N GLU A 74 -13.19 -14.11 -14.35
CA GLU A 74 -13.29 -15.54 -14.06
C GLU A 74 -11.94 -16.05 -13.56
N GLY A 75 -11.98 -16.91 -12.53
CA GLY A 75 -10.81 -17.55 -11.93
C GLY A 75 -10.64 -17.26 -10.45
N GLU A 76 -9.67 -17.93 -9.86
CA GLU A 76 -9.31 -17.73 -8.45
C GLU A 76 -8.29 -16.60 -8.33
N TYR A 77 -8.45 -15.78 -7.30
CA TYR A 77 -7.43 -14.80 -6.91
C TYR A 77 -6.28 -15.48 -6.16
N PHE A 78 -5.12 -14.86 -6.16
CA PHE A 78 -3.93 -15.37 -5.48
C PHE A 78 -4.18 -15.66 -4.00
N ARG A 79 -3.49 -16.68 -3.47
CA ARG A 79 -3.55 -17.04 -2.05
C ARG A 79 -2.64 -16.12 -1.23
N ILE A 80 -3.15 -14.93 -0.94
CA ILE A 80 -2.41 -13.87 -0.24
C ILE A 80 -1.91 -14.33 1.13
N ASP A 81 -2.68 -15.13 1.85
CA ASP A 81 -2.33 -15.61 3.19
C ASP A 81 -1.03 -16.44 3.21
N GLN A 82 -0.65 -17.03 2.08
CA GLN A 82 0.62 -17.75 1.93
C GLN A 82 1.81 -16.84 1.59
N MET A 83 1.54 -15.61 1.17
CA MET A 83 2.57 -14.63 0.76
C MET A 83 2.93 -13.68 1.91
N LEU A 84 2.10 -13.60 2.93
CA LEU A 84 2.30 -12.76 4.11
C LEU A 84 2.96 -13.62 5.20
N SER A 85 4.18 -13.25 5.59
CA SER A 85 4.82 -13.80 6.79
C SER A 85 4.40 -13.00 8.01
N SER A 86 4.19 -13.68 9.13
CA SER A 86 4.03 -13.02 10.44
C SER A 86 5.35 -12.78 11.15
N ASP A 87 6.44 -13.37 10.63
CA ASP A 87 7.75 -13.29 11.24
C ASP A 87 8.48 -12.04 10.76
N TYR A 88 9.09 -11.33 11.67
CA TYR A 88 9.95 -10.18 11.38
C TYR A 88 11.19 -10.21 12.28
N GLU A 89 12.29 -9.65 11.78
CA GLU A 89 13.53 -9.47 12.54
C GLU A 89 13.73 -8.02 12.99
N THR A 90 13.07 -7.09 12.29
CA THR A 90 13.12 -5.65 12.58
C THR A 90 11.72 -5.06 12.46
N LYS A 91 11.34 -4.26 13.44
CA LYS A 91 10.09 -3.50 13.46
C LYS A 91 10.44 -2.02 13.65
N LEU A 92 9.84 -1.19 12.83
CA LEU A 92 10.03 0.26 12.85
C LEU A 92 8.71 0.95 13.09
N LYS A 93 8.73 2.03 13.87
CA LYS A 93 7.63 2.97 13.95
C LYS A 93 8.15 4.36 13.56
N ILE A 94 7.48 4.99 12.61
CA ILE A 94 7.96 6.22 11.97
C ILE A 94 6.82 7.20 11.74
N ASN A 95 7.09 8.50 11.82
CA ASN A 95 6.13 9.53 11.42
C ASN A 95 5.90 9.46 9.90
N LYS A 96 4.64 9.20 9.51
CA LYS A 96 4.26 9.03 8.10
C LYS A 96 4.58 10.26 7.25
N LYS A 97 4.27 11.45 7.76
CA LYS A 97 4.45 12.69 6.99
C LYS A 97 5.92 12.96 6.74
N GLU A 98 6.75 12.84 7.76
CA GLU A 98 8.20 13.05 7.67
C GLU A 98 8.84 12.06 6.68
N PHE A 99 8.47 10.79 6.78
CA PHE A 99 8.95 9.76 5.87
C PHE A 99 8.50 10.01 4.41
N LEU A 100 7.23 10.35 4.20
CA LEU A 100 6.71 10.67 2.87
C LEU A 100 7.41 11.90 2.27
N ASP A 101 7.56 12.97 3.05
CA ASP A 101 8.21 14.21 2.60
C ASP A 101 9.69 13.95 2.23
N CYS A 102 10.39 13.11 2.98
CA CYS A 102 11.76 12.70 2.68
C CYS A 102 11.84 11.91 1.36
N ILE A 103 10.96 10.93 1.15
CA ILE A 103 10.93 10.16 -0.09
C ILE A 103 10.55 11.04 -1.28
N ASP A 104 9.59 11.96 -1.13
CA ASP A 104 9.18 12.89 -2.18
C ASP A 104 10.38 13.78 -2.61
N ARG A 105 11.20 14.29 -1.67
CA ARG A 105 12.43 15.00 -1.99
C ARG A 105 13.44 14.14 -2.73
N ALA A 106 13.64 12.89 -2.30
CA ALA A 106 14.53 11.93 -2.96
C ALA A 106 14.14 11.71 -4.43
N THR A 107 12.84 11.68 -4.74
CA THR A 107 12.35 11.43 -6.11
C THR A 107 12.71 12.56 -7.08
N LEU A 108 12.99 13.76 -6.60
CA LEU A 108 13.43 14.89 -7.45
C LEU A 108 14.79 14.61 -8.12
N LEU A 109 15.58 13.71 -7.54
CA LEU A 109 16.89 13.32 -8.05
C LEU A 109 16.81 12.04 -8.94
N VAL A 110 15.64 11.45 -9.11
CA VAL A 110 15.46 10.21 -9.89
C VAL A 110 14.62 10.49 -11.11
N ARG A 111 15.14 10.17 -12.29
CA ARG A 111 14.29 10.12 -13.50
C ARG A 111 13.48 8.82 -13.48
N GLU A 112 12.22 8.88 -13.89
CA GLU A 112 11.36 7.68 -14.00
C GLU A 112 12.00 6.55 -14.82
N VAL A 113 12.86 6.90 -15.79
CA VAL A 113 13.58 5.97 -16.66
C VAL A 113 14.70 5.24 -15.92
N ASP A 114 15.33 5.86 -14.92
CA ASP A 114 16.54 5.32 -14.26
C ASP A 114 16.22 4.23 -13.23
N LYS A 115 14.96 4.13 -12.78
CA LYS A 115 14.45 3.12 -11.81
C LYS A 115 15.38 2.87 -10.62
N LYS A 116 16.14 3.89 -10.20
CA LYS A 116 17.07 3.74 -9.08
C LYS A 116 16.32 3.58 -7.77
N PRO A 117 16.69 2.59 -6.94
CA PRO A 117 16.12 2.48 -5.61
C PRO A 117 16.65 3.59 -4.70
N ILE A 118 15.84 3.99 -3.74
CA ILE A 118 16.34 4.63 -2.53
C ILE A 118 16.91 3.56 -1.62
N ILE A 119 18.03 3.85 -0.97
CA ILE A 119 18.65 2.98 0.01
C ILE A 119 18.26 3.50 1.39
N ILE A 120 17.70 2.64 2.19
CA ILE A 120 17.33 2.91 3.58
C ILE A 120 18.25 2.09 4.46
N ASN A 121 19.04 2.77 5.29
CA ASN A 121 19.92 2.16 6.28
C ASN A 121 19.33 2.44 7.67
N ILE A 122 19.05 1.40 8.41
CA ILE A 122 18.38 1.45 9.71
C ILE A 122 19.35 0.94 10.75
N THR A 123 19.76 1.82 11.64
CA THR A 123 20.68 1.53 12.74
C THR A 123 20.17 2.20 14.00
N ASP A 124 20.25 1.50 15.12
CA ASP A 124 19.78 2.01 16.43
C ASP A 124 18.40 2.67 16.34
N ASP A 125 18.29 3.97 16.64
CA ASP A 125 17.03 4.74 16.60
C ASP A 125 16.94 5.67 15.38
N ASP A 126 17.87 5.52 14.41
CA ASP A 126 17.97 6.38 13.23
C ASP A 126 17.73 5.59 11.94
N MET A 127 17.10 6.26 10.99
CA MET A 127 16.94 5.78 9.63
C MET A 127 17.56 6.77 8.64
N GLU A 128 18.64 6.36 8.02
CA GLU A 128 19.29 7.12 6.94
C GLU A 128 18.67 6.73 5.59
N LEU A 129 18.16 7.72 4.87
CA LEU A 129 17.63 7.57 3.52
C LEU A 129 18.59 8.20 2.53
N ARG A 130 19.14 7.40 1.63
CA ARG A 130 20.13 7.84 0.65
C ARG A 130 19.73 7.52 -0.78
N ILE A 131 20.06 8.45 -1.67
CA ILE A 131 19.99 8.27 -3.11
C ILE A 131 21.19 8.90 -3.80
N ASP A 132 21.74 8.18 -4.79
CA ASP A 132 22.79 8.65 -5.68
C ASP A 132 22.33 8.53 -7.12
N SER A 133 22.36 9.66 -7.85
CA SER A 133 21.98 9.70 -9.26
C SER A 133 22.96 10.56 -10.09
N ALA A 134 22.78 10.57 -11.39
CA ALA A 134 23.52 11.48 -12.28
C ALA A 134 23.14 12.96 -12.06
N MET A 135 22.03 13.25 -11.39
CA MET A 135 21.55 14.60 -11.07
C MET A 135 22.07 15.12 -9.75
N GLY A 136 22.59 14.24 -8.89
CA GLY A 136 23.07 14.57 -7.56
C GLY A 136 22.82 13.46 -6.56
N SER A 137 23.15 13.73 -5.32
CA SER A 137 22.94 12.83 -4.19
C SER A 137 22.16 13.52 -3.08
N MET A 138 21.41 12.75 -2.33
CA MET A 138 20.72 13.19 -1.11
C MET A 138 20.99 12.16 -0.02
N ASN A 139 21.17 12.66 1.19
CA ASN A 139 21.25 11.87 2.40
C ASN A 139 20.47 12.60 3.49
N GLU A 140 19.45 11.97 4.02
CA GLU A 140 18.64 12.50 5.11
C GLU A 140 18.46 11.48 6.21
N GLU A 141 18.45 11.93 7.44
CA GLU A 141 18.20 11.13 8.63
C GLU A 141 16.79 11.42 9.16
N ILE A 142 16.10 10.39 9.62
CA ILE A 142 14.76 10.45 10.19
C ILE A 142 14.77 9.68 11.50
N ASP A 143 14.22 10.28 12.54
CA ASP A 143 14.05 9.63 13.84
C ASP A 143 13.02 8.51 13.74
N ILE A 144 13.32 7.36 14.33
CA ILE A 144 12.47 6.18 14.36
C ILE A 144 12.47 5.53 15.74
N GLU A 145 11.43 4.76 16.03
CA GLU A 145 11.44 3.78 17.10
C GLU A 145 11.73 2.40 16.49
N LYS A 146 12.86 1.78 16.82
CA LYS A 146 13.26 0.47 16.28
C LYS A 146 13.25 -0.62 17.35
N GLU A 147 12.75 -1.78 16.97
CA GLU A 147 12.92 -3.04 17.68
C GLU A 147 13.58 -4.05 16.74
N GLY A 148 14.63 -4.73 17.19
CA GLY A 148 15.29 -5.79 16.44
C GLY A 148 16.62 -5.39 15.81
N LYS A 149 16.98 -6.04 14.68
CA LYS A 149 18.28 -5.94 14.04
C LYS A 149 18.41 -4.69 13.15
N ASP A 150 19.65 -4.28 12.96
CA ASP A 150 20.00 -3.29 11.93
C ASP A 150 19.78 -3.90 10.54
N ILE A 151 19.37 -3.08 9.60
CA ILE A 151 19.12 -3.54 8.24
C ILE A 151 19.34 -2.43 7.22
N MET A 152 19.93 -2.78 6.09
CA MET A 152 20.01 -1.92 4.92
C MET A 152 19.23 -2.54 3.77
N ILE A 153 18.28 -1.79 3.21
CA ILE A 153 17.36 -2.27 2.20
C ILE A 153 17.09 -1.20 1.14
N GLY A 154 16.87 -1.64 -0.11
CA GLY A 154 16.54 -0.76 -1.22
C GLY A 154 15.07 -0.87 -1.62
N PHE A 155 14.42 0.27 -1.83
CA PHE A 155 13.03 0.33 -2.29
C PHE A 155 12.86 1.17 -3.55
N ASN A 156 11.88 0.81 -4.36
CA ASN A 156 11.36 1.73 -5.36
C ASN A 156 10.55 2.82 -4.64
N PRO A 157 10.98 4.10 -4.74
CA PRO A 157 10.33 5.19 -4.00
C PRO A 157 8.85 5.34 -4.33
N LYS A 158 8.45 5.09 -5.58
CA LYS A 158 7.06 5.17 -6.01
C LYS A 158 6.15 4.22 -5.24
N PHE A 159 6.61 3.00 -4.94
CA PHE A 159 5.81 2.02 -4.22
C PHE A 159 5.58 2.43 -2.77
N LEU A 160 6.58 3.04 -2.13
CA LEU A 160 6.45 3.58 -0.77
C LEU A 160 5.51 4.80 -0.75
N ILE A 161 5.68 5.73 -1.69
CA ILE A 161 4.82 6.93 -1.81
C ILE A 161 3.36 6.51 -1.98
N ASP A 162 3.08 5.60 -2.91
CA ASP A 162 1.71 5.14 -3.17
C ASP A 162 1.09 4.47 -1.93
N ALA A 163 1.89 3.71 -1.16
CA ALA A 163 1.43 3.09 0.08
C ALA A 163 1.18 4.11 1.18
N LEU A 164 2.12 5.04 1.41
CA LEU A 164 2.02 6.04 2.47
C LEU A 164 0.88 7.03 2.25
N ARG A 165 0.58 7.38 1.00
CA ARG A 165 -0.49 8.34 0.67
C ARG A 165 -1.91 7.85 0.99
N VAL A 166 -2.12 6.54 1.08
CA VAL A 166 -3.45 5.96 1.38
C VAL A 166 -3.63 5.56 2.84
N ILE A 167 -2.63 5.83 3.69
CA ILE A 167 -2.70 5.60 5.13
C ILE A 167 -3.21 6.88 5.79
N ASP A 168 -4.21 6.78 6.64
CA ASP A 168 -4.80 7.92 7.34
C ASP A 168 -4.06 8.24 8.64
N ASP A 169 -3.42 7.23 9.25
CA ASP A 169 -2.69 7.37 10.52
C ASP A 169 -1.48 8.31 10.41
N GLU A 170 -1.15 9.00 11.48
CA GLU A 170 0.03 9.88 11.57
C GLU A 170 1.33 9.08 11.67
N THR A 171 1.27 7.85 12.15
CA THR A 171 2.41 6.97 12.35
C THR A 171 2.21 5.67 11.59
N VAL A 172 3.27 5.17 10.95
CA VAL A 172 3.27 3.86 10.29
C VAL A 172 4.23 2.91 10.99
N THR A 173 3.85 1.63 11.02
CA THR A 173 4.71 0.57 11.50
C THR A 173 5.14 -0.28 10.31
N ILE A 174 6.45 -0.53 10.20
CA ILE A 174 7.04 -1.32 9.11
C ILE A 174 7.71 -2.55 9.73
N TYR A 175 7.42 -3.71 9.17
CA TYR A 175 8.02 -4.98 9.56
C TYR A 175 8.93 -5.49 8.46
N LEU A 176 10.16 -5.83 8.81
CA LEU A 176 11.21 -6.27 7.91
C LEU A 176 11.78 -7.61 8.37
N VAL A 177 12.02 -8.52 7.43
CA VAL A 177 12.66 -9.81 7.70
C VAL A 177 14.13 -9.76 7.29
N ASN A 178 14.39 -9.42 6.03
CA ASN A 178 15.72 -9.27 5.45
C ASN A 178 15.62 -8.42 4.17
N PRO A 179 16.77 -7.98 3.59
CA PRO A 179 16.77 -7.09 2.43
C PRO A 179 16.14 -7.66 1.14
N LYS A 180 15.81 -8.94 1.09
CA LYS A 180 15.24 -9.63 -0.09
C LYS A 180 13.81 -10.09 0.12
N ALA A 181 13.35 -10.10 1.36
CA ALA A 181 11.98 -10.47 1.71
C ALA A 181 11.02 -9.27 1.53
N PRO A 182 9.72 -9.54 1.35
CA PRO A 182 8.72 -8.49 1.43
C PRO A 182 8.76 -7.78 2.79
N CYS A 183 8.48 -6.48 2.81
CA CYS A 183 8.18 -5.73 4.03
C CYS A 183 6.65 -5.56 4.18
N PHE A 184 6.22 -5.36 5.41
CA PHE A 184 4.80 -5.20 5.75
C PHE A 184 4.59 -3.89 6.51
#